data_4085f17049626fc0a43ae48a794b1154
#
_entry.id   4085f17049626fc0a43ae48a794b1154
#
_cell.length_a   1.000
_cell.length_b   1.000
_cell.length_c   1.000
_cell.angle_alpha   90.00
_cell.angle_beta   90.00
_cell.angle_gamma   90.00
#
_symmetry.space_group_name_H-M   'P 1'
#
loop_
_entity.id
_entity.type
_entity.pdbx_description
1 polymer ?
#
loop_
_entity_poly.entity_id
_entity_poly.type
_entity_poly.pdbx_seq_one_letter_code
_entity_poly.pdbx_strand_id
1 'polypeptide(L)'
;MEYFEEGDILLSDFDGVFLDSQNRFLEVMKEEKALEKWMDFLNGIHWKEFLRDCDFVPGALETFTILQELKILRGFITAIHSPAEGKEKCTFLREIGFYVPIYYVLPEQQKCEVYIPNRKVILLDDKEKNYDEWTAKQGKSILYDPEEKSCGKKYVKSLYELLK
;
A
#
# COMPACT_ATOMS: atom_id res chain seq x y z
N MET A 1 21.50 2.92 -2.39
CA MET A 1 20.39 2.12 -1.82
C MET A 1 20.38 0.80 -2.56
N GLU A 2 20.37 -0.29 -1.83
CA GLU A 2 20.51 -1.65 -2.40
C GLU A 2 19.30 -2.07 -3.27
N TYR A 3 18.13 -1.53 -2.99
CA TYR A 3 16.88 -1.90 -3.64
C TYR A 3 16.57 -1.10 -4.90
N PHE A 4 17.25 0.03 -5.11
CA PHE A 4 16.96 0.98 -6.20
C PHE A 4 18.20 1.20 -7.08
N GLU A 5 18.02 1.09 -8.38
CA GLU A 5 18.98 1.49 -9.40
C GLU A 5 18.67 2.92 -9.87
N GLU A 6 19.63 3.55 -10.56
CA GLU A 6 19.40 4.86 -11.14
C GLU A 6 18.19 4.91 -12.07
N GLY A 7 17.29 5.82 -11.79
CA GLY A 7 16.04 5.99 -12.54
C GLY A 7 14.92 5.06 -12.13
N ASP A 8 15.09 4.20 -11.11
CA ASP A 8 13.99 3.44 -10.54
C ASP A 8 13.01 4.36 -9.81
N ILE A 9 11.74 4.02 -9.89
CA ILE A 9 10.65 4.68 -9.17
C ILE A 9 9.87 3.64 -8.36
N LEU A 10 9.33 4.06 -7.22
CA LEU A 10 8.54 3.25 -6.32
C LEU A 10 7.06 3.63 -6.40
N LEU A 11 6.22 2.64 -6.58
CA LEU A 11 4.80 2.68 -6.25
C LEU A 11 4.57 1.79 -5.03
N SER A 12 3.92 2.29 -4.02
CA SER A 12 3.65 1.54 -2.80
C SER A 12 2.17 1.21 -2.65
N ASP A 13 1.88 0.02 -2.15
CA ASP A 13 0.58 -0.23 -1.55
C ASP A 13 0.36 0.69 -0.35
N PHE A 14 -0.89 0.87 0.03
CA PHE A 14 -1.29 1.69 1.17
C PHE A 14 -1.63 0.82 2.38
N ASP A 15 -2.55 -0.13 2.21
CA ASP A 15 -3.06 -1.00 3.26
C ASP A 15 -2.08 -2.14 3.57
N GLY A 16 -1.62 -2.25 4.81
CA GLY A 16 -0.67 -3.27 5.23
C GLY A 16 0.80 -2.95 4.92
N VAL A 17 1.09 -1.86 4.20
CA VAL A 17 2.45 -1.37 3.90
C VAL A 17 2.71 0.02 4.47
N PHE A 18 1.77 0.93 4.32
CA PHE A 18 1.87 2.30 4.84
C PHE A 18 1.06 2.46 6.13
N LEU A 19 -0.22 2.05 6.12
CA LEU A 19 -1.07 1.96 7.31
C LEU A 19 -1.38 0.52 7.65
N ASP A 20 -1.42 0.21 8.95
CA ASP A 20 -1.86 -1.08 9.49
C ASP A 20 -3.39 -1.17 9.55
N SER A 21 -4.02 -0.89 8.40
CA SER A 21 -5.47 -0.85 8.26
C SER A 21 -6.11 -2.24 8.34
N GLN A 22 -5.36 -3.31 8.03
CA GLN A 22 -5.90 -4.68 8.11
C GLN A 22 -6.19 -5.08 9.56
N ASN A 23 -5.30 -4.79 10.50
CA ASN A 23 -5.56 -5.04 11.92
C ASN A 23 -6.71 -4.18 12.42
N ARG A 24 -6.79 -2.91 12.02
CA ARG A 24 -7.91 -2.04 12.39
C ARG A 24 -9.25 -2.55 11.83
N PHE A 25 -9.29 -3.05 10.59
CA PHE A 25 -10.48 -3.69 10.04
C PHE A 25 -10.94 -4.88 10.88
N LEU A 26 -10.01 -5.74 11.28
CA LEU A 26 -10.33 -6.92 12.10
C LEU A 26 -10.88 -6.52 13.48
N GLU A 27 -10.37 -5.45 14.08
CA GLU A 27 -10.88 -4.93 15.35
C GLU A 27 -12.32 -4.43 15.21
N VAL A 28 -12.57 -3.53 14.25
CA VAL A 28 -13.91 -2.97 14.00
C VAL A 28 -14.91 -4.07 13.65
N MET A 29 -14.52 -5.05 12.84
CA MET A 29 -15.39 -6.19 12.52
C MET A 29 -15.76 -7.03 13.75
N LYS A 30 -14.84 -7.22 14.71
CA LYS A 30 -15.12 -7.93 15.96
C LYS A 30 -16.09 -7.16 16.85
N GLU A 31 -15.91 -5.83 16.92
CA GLU A 31 -16.77 -4.94 17.71
C GLU A 31 -18.22 -4.92 17.18
N GLU A 32 -18.40 -4.88 15.86
CA GLU A 32 -19.71 -4.69 15.21
C GLU A 32 -20.45 -5.97 14.88
N LYS A 33 -19.90 -7.17 15.14
CA LYS A 33 -20.46 -8.48 14.72
C LYS A 33 -20.79 -8.54 13.22
N ALA A 34 -20.00 -7.87 12.40
CA ALA A 34 -20.31 -7.45 11.03
C ALA A 34 -20.16 -8.55 9.96
N LEU A 35 -19.96 -9.83 10.33
CA LEU A 35 -19.64 -10.91 9.38
C LEU A 35 -20.79 -11.26 8.40
N GLU A 36 -22.02 -10.86 8.68
CA GLU A 36 -23.16 -11.24 7.82
C GLU A 36 -23.42 -10.30 6.65
N LYS A 37 -22.87 -9.04 6.65
CA LYS A 37 -23.14 -8.04 5.63
C LYS A 37 -21.93 -7.17 5.32
N TRP A 38 -20.92 -7.79 4.72
CA TRP A 38 -19.65 -7.11 4.40
C TRP A 38 -19.83 -5.78 3.65
N MET A 39 -20.71 -5.72 2.66
CA MET A 39 -20.95 -4.49 1.89
C MET A 39 -21.66 -3.41 2.72
N ASP A 40 -22.61 -3.78 3.58
CA ASP A 40 -23.26 -2.83 4.48
C ASP A 40 -22.26 -2.28 5.51
N PHE A 41 -21.37 -3.15 6.00
CA PHE A 41 -20.26 -2.76 6.86
C PHE A 41 -19.34 -1.75 6.18
N LEU A 42 -18.85 -2.03 4.96
CA LEU A 42 -17.99 -1.12 4.20
C LEU A 42 -18.66 0.22 3.90
N ASN A 43 -19.96 0.21 3.61
CA ASN A 43 -20.74 1.43 3.38
C ASN A 43 -20.99 2.24 4.65
N GLY A 44 -20.95 1.60 5.82
CA GLY A 44 -21.12 2.23 7.14
C GLY A 44 -19.82 2.80 7.72
N ILE A 45 -18.66 2.53 7.14
CA ILE A 45 -17.39 3.01 7.66
C ILE A 45 -17.28 4.53 7.48
N HIS A 46 -16.98 5.22 8.59
CA HIS A 46 -16.51 6.59 8.58
C HIS A 46 -15.04 6.65 8.22
N TRP A 47 -14.72 6.59 6.93
CA TRP A 47 -13.35 6.43 6.40
C TRP A 47 -12.34 7.43 6.97
N LYS A 48 -12.75 8.69 7.19
CA LYS A 48 -11.89 9.72 7.77
C LYS A 48 -11.42 9.35 9.18
N GLU A 49 -12.34 8.90 10.02
CA GLU A 49 -12.06 8.49 11.40
C GLU A 49 -11.27 7.18 11.38
N PHE A 50 -11.72 6.21 10.59
CA PHE A 50 -11.06 4.92 10.43
C PHE A 50 -9.58 5.08 10.08
N LEU A 51 -9.22 5.89 9.08
CA LEU A 51 -7.83 6.10 8.67
C LEU A 51 -6.99 6.81 9.74
N ARG A 52 -7.58 7.74 10.48
CA ARG A 52 -6.89 8.44 11.57
C ARG A 52 -6.64 7.56 12.79
N ASP A 53 -7.50 6.56 12.99
CA ASP A 53 -7.37 5.59 14.09
C ASP A 53 -6.41 4.44 13.75
N CYS A 54 -5.98 4.32 12.48
CA CYS A 54 -4.99 3.33 12.10
C CYS A 54 -3.59 3.76 12.54
N ASP A 55 -2.82 2.80 13.03
CA ASP A 55 -1.38 2.97 13.22
C ASP A 55 -0.65 2.94 11.88
N PHE A 56 0.48 3.63 11.80
CA PHE A 56 1.42 3.43 10.71
C PHE A 56 2.11 2.08 10.85
N VAL A 57 2.36 1.43 9.72
CA VAL A 57 3.31 0.32 9.70
C VAL A 57 4.67 0.81 10.23
N PRO A 58 5.37 0.04 11.09
CA PRO A 58 6.63 0.48 11.69
C PRO A 58 7.64 1.00 10.65
N GLY A 59 8.09 2.24 10.83
CA GLY A 59 9.02 2.90 9.92
C GLY A 59 8.42 3.49 8.64
N ALA A 60 7.11 3.31 8.40
CA ALA A 60 6.49 3.76 7.15
C ALA A 60 6.59 5.28 6.96
N LEU A 61 6.14 6.05 7.93
CA LEU A 61 6.11 7.51 7.80
C LEU A 61 7.49 8.10 7.48
N GLU A 62 8.52 7.67 8.22
CA GLU A 62 9.89 8.13 8.05
C GLU A 62 10.47 7.69 6.70
N THR A 63 10.38 6.39 6.40
CA THR A 63 10.92 5.83 5.15
C THR A 63 10.31 6.47 3.92
N PHE A 64 8.98 6.58 3.87
CA PHE A 64 8.30 7.13 2.71
C PHE A 64 8.50 8.64 2.57
N THR A 65 8.67 9.37 3.67
CA THR A 65 9.06 10.79 3.64
C THR A 65 10.41 10.94 2.94
N ILE A 66 11.42 10.19 3.34
CA ILE A 66 12.75 10.22 2.73
C ILE A 66 12.68 9.82 1.24
N LEU A 67 11.95 8.74 0.92
CA LEU A 67 11.82 8.29 -0.48
C LEU A 67 11.06 9.31 -1.35
N GLN A 68 10.12 10.07 -0.79
CA GLN A 68 9.47 11.18 -1.49
C GLN A 68 10.45 12.34 -1.75
N GLU A 69 11.24 12.74 -0.75
CA GLU A 69 12.26 13.79 -0.89
C GLU A 69 13.32 13.42 -1.93
N LEU A 70 13.73 12.16 -1.96
CA LEU A 70 14.65 11.61 -2.96
C LEU A 70 14.01 11.42 -4.35
N LYS A 71 12.70 11.70 -4.49
CA LYS A 71 11.92 11.50 -5.72
C LYS A 71 11.87 10.05 -6.21
N ILE A 72 12.10 9.10 -5.32
CA ILE A 72 11.96 7.66 -5.58
C ILE A 72 10.50 7.26 -5.43
N LEU A 73 9.83 7.63 -4.33
CA LEU A 73 8.39 7.44 -4.19
C LEU A 73 7.65 8.30 -5.21
N ARG A 74 6.92 7.67 -6.11
CA ARG A 74 6.18 8.33 -7.20
C ARG A 74 4.69 8.16 -7.11
N GLY A 75 4.19 7.34 -6.20
CA GLY A 75 2.77 7.18 -5.99
C GLY A 75 2.42 6.07 -5.02
N PHE A 76 1.16 6.11 -4.59
CA PHE A 76 0.51 4.98 -3.95
C PHE A 76 -0.43 4.30 -4.94
N ILE A 77 -0.54 2.97 -4.86
CA ILE A 77 -1.46 2.19 -5.67
C ILE A 77 -2.26 1.26 -4.75
N THR A 78 -3.52 1.58 -4.51
CA THR A 78 -4.33 0.99 -3.45
C THR A 78 -5.70 0.56 -3.94
N ALA A 79 -6.18 -0.58 -3.44
CA ALA A 79 -7.56 -0.99 -3.65
C ALA A 79 -8.51 -0.07 -2.88
N ILE A 80 -9.66 0.20 -3.46
CA ILE A 80 -10.76 0.93 -2.83
C ILE A 80 -12.08 0.21 -3.06
N HIS A 81 -12.95 0.22 -2.06
CA HIS A 81 -14.29 -0.37 -2.13
C HIS A 81 -15.38 0.67 -2.41
N SER A 82 -15.03 1.96 -2.25
CA SER A 82 -15.94 3.07 -2.54
C SER A 82 -15.19 4.34 -2.93
N PRO A 83 -15.84 5.26 -3.67
CA PRO A 83 -15.27 6.59 -3.94
C PRO A 83 -14.98 7.40 -2.67
N ALA A 84 -15.77 7.20 -1.61
CA ALA A 84 -15.55 7.84 -0.32
C ALA A 84 -14.24 7.41 0.32
N GLU A 85 -13.92 6.11 0.30
CA GLU A 85 -12.62 5.58 0.75
C GLU A 85 -11.47 6.23 -0.01
N GLY A 86 -11.54 6.24 -1.35
CA GLY A 86 -10.49 6.83 -2.17
C GLY A 86 -10.26 8.30 -1.88
N LYS A 87 -11.34 9.07 -1.71
CA LYS A 87 -11.27 10.50 -1.34
C LYS A 87 -10.58 10.69 0.01
N GLU A 88 -10.96 9.91 1.01
CA GLU A 88 -10.40 10.06 2.37
C GLU A 88 -8.95 9.58 2.44
N LYS A 89 -8.55 8.52 1.71
CA LYS A 89 -7.13 8.14 1.56
C LYS A 89 -6.30 9.27 0.95
N CYS A 90 -6.83 9.95 -0.08
CA CYS A 90 -6.16 11.09 -0.68
C CYS A 90 -6.02 12.24 0.32
N THR A 91 -7.10 12.61 0.99
CA THR A 91 -7.10 13.69 1.98
C THR A 91 -6.12 13.39 3.10
N PHE A 92 -6.16 12.17 3.64
CA PHE A 92 -5.24 11.72 4.69
C PHE A 92 -3.77 11.87 4.28
N LEU A 93 -3.38 11.37 3.09
CA LEU A 93 -2.01 11.49 2.61
C LEU A 93 -1.58 12.96 2.45
N ARG A 94 -2.46 13.84 1.97
CA ARG A 94 -2.16 15.28 1.84
C ARG A 94 -1.99 15.95 3.20
N GLU A 95 -2.84 15.62 4.18
CA GLU A 95 -2.76 16.15 5.55
C GLU A 95 -1.42 15.81 6.22
N ILE A 96 -0.84 14.65 5.93
CA ILE A 96 0.44 14.19 6.50
C ILE A 96 1.65 14.46 5.60
N GLY A 97 1.50 15.22 4.51
CA GLY A 97 2.60 15.74 3.70
C GLY A 97 3.01 14.91 2.48
N PHE A 98 2.19 13.95 2.04
CA PHE A 98 2.46 13.19 0.81
C PHE A 98 1.68 13.77 -0.37
N TYR A 99 2.40 14.27 -1.39
CA TYR A 99 1.83 14.94 -2.56
C TYR A 99 1.98 14.14 -3.86
N VAL A 100 2.41 12.89 -3.76
CA VAL A 100 2.50 11.99 -4.91
C VAL A 100 1.11 11.53 -5.39
N PRO A 101 0.96 11.12 -6.66
CA PRO A 101 -0.28 10.54 -7.19
C PRO A 101 -0.76 9.34 -6.39
N ILE A 102 -2.07 9.11 -6.43
CA ILE A 102 -2.71 7.92 -5.88
C ILE A 102 -3.48 7.25 -7.02
N TYR A 103 -3.19 5.99 -7.24
CA TYR A 103 -3.83 5.15 -8.24
C TYR A 103 -4.81 4.22 -7.54
N TYR A 104 -6.08 4.32 -7.89
CA TYR A 104 -7.14 3.52 -7.29
C TYR A 104 -7.39 2.26 -8.10
N VAL A 105 -7.46 1.14 -7.42
CA VAL A 105 -7.72 -0.18 -7.98
C VAL A 105 -9.08 -0.65 -7.47
N LEU A 106 -9.99 -1.00 -8.37
CA LEU A 106 -11.26 -1.60 -7.99
C LEU A 106 -11.03 -3.05 -7.52
N PRO A 107 -11.91 -3.63 -6.68
CA PRO A 107 -11.69 -4.95 -6.09
C PRO A 107 -11.41 -6.08 -7.09
N GLU A 108 -11.90 -5.96 -8.31
CA GLU A 108 -11.76 -6.98 -9.37
C GLU A 108 -10.60 -6.69 -10.34
N GLN A 109 -9.93 -5.54 -10.19
CA GLN A 109 -8.81 -5.15 -11.03
C GLN A 109 -7.48 -5.58 -10.43
N GLN A 110 -6.51 -5.83 -11.31
CA GLN A 110 -5.10 -5.98 -10.91
C GLN A 110 -4.40 -4.61 -10.90
N LYS A 111 -3.42 -4.42 -10.03
CA LYS A 111 -2.64 -3.17 -9.99
C LYS A 111 -1.95 -2.87 -11.32
N CYS A 112 -1.49 -3.90 -12.03
CA CYS A 112 -0.88 -3.78 -13.34
C CYS A 112 -1.83 -3.40 -14.50
N GLU A 113 -3.14 -3.37 -14.25
CA GLU A 113 -4.14 -2.85 -15.20
C GLU A 113 -4.34 -1.34 -15.04
N VAL A 114 -4.12 -0.84 -13.82
CA VAL A 114 -4.25 0.60 -13.49
C VAL A 114 -2.96 1.36 -13.79
N TYR A 115 -1.83 0.74 -13.53
CA TYR A 115 -0.51 1.29 -13.85
C TYR A 115 0.30 0.24 -14.62
N ILE A 116 0.73 0.55 -15.83
CA ILE A 116 1.48 -0.39 -16.68
C ILE A 116 2.90 -0.53 -16.16
N PRO A 117 3.28 -1.72 -15.66
CA PRO A 117 4.62 -1.95 -15.14
C PRO A 117 5.69 -1.87 -16.23
N ASN A 118 6.89 -1.53 -15.84
CA ASN A 118 8.10 -1.68 -16.64
C ASN A 118 9.31 -1.89 -15.73
N ARG A 119 10.50 -2.14 -16.32
CA ARG A 119 11.72 -2.47 -15.58
C ARG A 119 12.24 -1.39 -14.63
N LYS A 120 11.70 -0.17 -14.69
CA LYS A 120 12.07 0.96 -13.81
C LYS A 120 11.01 1.25 -12.76
N VAL A 121 9.88 0.52 -12.76
CA VAL A 121 8.81 0.70 -11.81
C VAL A 121 8.79 -0.47 -10.83
N ILE A 122 9.04 -0.15 -9.58
CA ILE A 122 9.03 -1.10 -8.46
C ILE A 122 7.68 -0.98 -7.75
N LEU A 123 7.00 -2.11 -7.56
CA LEU A 123 5.85 -2.22 -6.66
C LEU A 123 6.33 -2.73 -5.30
N LEU A 124 5.98 -2.01 -4.23
CA LEU A 124 6.08 -2.49 -2.85
C LEU A 124 4.68 -2.87 -2.36
N ASP A 125 4.51 -4.12 -1.96
CA ASP A 125 3.21 -4.68 -1.58
C ASP A 125 3.38 -5.76 -0.51
N ASP A 126 2.37 -5.99 0.32
CA ASP A 126 2.37 -7.04 1.33
C ASP A 126 1.77 -8.37 0.82
N LYS A 127 1.21 -8.37 -0.40
CA LYS A 127 0.54 -9.53 -0.98
C LYS A 127 1.36 -10.17 -2.09
N GLU A 128 1.69 -11.45 -1.93
CA GLU A 128 2.41 -12.22 -2.93
C GLU A 128 1.70 -12.24 -4.29
N LYS A 129 0.37 -12.26 -4.29
CA LYS A 129 -0.42 -12.20 -5.53
C LYS A 129 -0.09 -10.95 -6.34
N ASN A 130 -0.08 -9.78 -5.72
CA ASN A 130 0.24 -8.51 -6.39
C ASN A 130 1.69 -8.49 -6.87
N TYR A 131 2.62 -9.02 -6.07
CA TYR A 131 4.02 -9.20 -6.45
C TYR A 131 4.15 -10.02 -7.73
N ASP A 132 3.50 -11.18 -7.79
CA ASP A 132 3.58 -12.11 -8.92
C ASP A 132 2.95 -11.52 -10.19
N GLU A 133 1.77 -10.91 -10.08
CA GLU A 133 1.07 -10.26 -11.19
C GLU A 133 1.90 -9.10 -11.78
N TRP A 134 2.53 -8.29 -10.93
CA TRP A 134 3.36 -7.17 -11.35
C TRP A 134 4.64 -7.64 -12.05
N THR A 135 5.31 -8.62 -11.47
CA THR A 135 6.54 -9.21 -12.04
C THR A 135 6.27 -9.91 -13.37
N ALA A 136 5.13 -10.58 -13.51
CA ALA A 136 4.71 -11.22 -14.78
C ALA A 136 4.52 -10.19 -15.91
N LYS A 137 4.29 -8.91 -15.58
CA LYS A 137 4.18 -7.79 -16.53
C LYS A 137 5.49 -7.01 -16.70
N GLN A 138 6.63 -7.62 -16.34
CA GLN A 138 7.98 -7.04 -16.46
C GLN A 138 8.26 -5.85 -15.52
N GLY A 139 7.45 -5.63 -14.49
CA GLY A 139 7.78 -4.74 -13.39
C GLY A 139 8.77 -5.38 -12.42
N LYS A 140 9.40 -4.58 -11.59
CA LYS A 140 10.12 -5.04 -10.41
C LYS A 140 9.17 -5.07 -9.21
N SER A 141 9.33 -6.02 -8.30
CA SER A 141 8.52 -6.08 -7.08
C SER A 141 9.40 -6.29 -5.85
N ILE A 142 8.97 -5.71 -4.74
CA ILE A 142 9.50 -5.94 -3.41
C ILE A 142 8.32 -6.30 -2.53
N LEU A 143 8.42 -7.40 -1.80
CA LEU A 143 7.39 -7.81 -0.86
C LEU A 143 7.71 -7.24 0.53
N TYR A 144 6.74 -6.61 1.18
CA TYR A 144 6.84 -6.31 2.60
C TYR A 144 6.42 -7.56 3.38
N ASP A 145 7.38 -8.26 3.98
CA ASP A 145 7.17 -9.53 4.67
C ASP A 145 7.94 -9.57 5.99
N PRO A 146 7.40 -8.93 7.05
CA PRO A 146 8.05 -8.87 8.35
C PRO A 146 8.18 -10.24 9.03
N GLU A 147 7.39 -11.22 8.60
CA GLU A 147 7.37 -12.57 9.19
C GLU A 147 8.19 -13.60 8.39
N GLU A 148 8.80 -13.20 7.29
CA GLU A 148 9.64 -14.06 6.43
C GLU A 148 8.93 -15.33 5.93
N LYS A 149 7.65 -15.23 5.62
CA LYS A 149 6.85 -16.36 5.13
C LYS A 149 7.08 -16.68 3.66
N SER A 150 7.55 -15.69 2.90
CA SER A 150 7.69 -15.79 1.45
C SER A 150 9.00 -16.43 1.05
N CYS A 151 8.94 -17.44 0.23
CA CYS A 151 10.12 -18.15 -0.28
C CYS A 151 10.43 -17.72 -1.71
N GLY A 152 11.71 -17.38 -1.96
CA GLY A 152 12.22 -17.12 -3.33
C GLY A 152 11.82 -15.76 -3.93
N LYS A 153 11.20 -14.87 -3.16
CA LYS A 153 10.85 -13.50 -3.59
C LYS A 153 11.82 -12.48 -3.01
N LYS A 154 11.98 -11.35 -3.70
CA LYS A 154 12.70 -10.20 -3.14
C LYS A 154 11.78 -9.53 -2.12
N TYR A 155 12.21 -9.45 -0.86
CA TYR A 155 11.41 -8.90 0.23
C TYR A 155 12.22 -8.02 1.17
N VAL A 156 11.50 -7.24 1.98
CA VAL A 156 12.02 -6.49 3.12
C VAL A 156 11.22 -6.87 4.37
N LYS A 157 11.91 -7.05 5.49
CA LYS A 157 11.30 -7.33 6.80
C LYS A 157 10.91 -6.03 7.52
N SER A 158 11.63 -4.99 7.20
CA SER A 158 11.43 -3.65 7.73
C SER A 158 11.51 -2.64 6.60
N LEU A 159 10.64 -1.65 6.63
CA LEU A 159 10.65 -0.58 5.63
C LEU A 159 11.96 0.23 5.65
N TYR A 160 12.66 0.30 6.79
CA TYR A 160 13.98 0.92 6.87
C TYR A 160 15.04 0.26 5.98
N GLU A 161 14.85 -0.99 5.58
CA GLU A 161 15.77 -1.66 4.66
C GLU A 161 15.79 -1.00 3.28
N LEU A 162 14.69 -0.36 2.89
CA LEU A 162 14.61 0.39 1.63
C LEU A 162 15.56 1.59 1.58
N LEU A 163 16.06 2.04 2.71
CA LEU A 163 16.98 3.17 2.81
C LEU A 163 18.48 2.78 2.78
N LYS A 164 18.77 1.47 2.85
CA LYS A 164 20.15 0.93 2.74
C LYS A 164 20.55 0.87 1.26
#